data_6a64ea31851204d8ff937beb91c69e6a
#
_entry.id   6a64ea31851204d8ff937beb91c69e6a
#
_cell.length_a   1.000
_cell.length_b   1.000
_cell.length_c   1.000
_cell.angle_alpha   90.00
_cell.angle_beta   90.00
_cell.angle_gamma   90.00
#
_symmetry.space_group_name_H-M   'P 1'
#
loop_
_entity.id
_entity.type
_entity.pdbx_description
1 polymer ?
#
loop_
_entity_poly.entity_id
_entity_poly.type
_entity_poly.pdbx_seq_one_letter_code
_entity_poly.pdbx_strand_id
1 'polypeptide(L)'
;MGIPAYFAYIAKNHTKIIKKLQYLSKVHNLLFDCNSIIYDAIRELENEKKEMTEQVIFDLICKKVEQYIFLVKPTNVIYIAFDGVAPVAKLEQQRNRRHKSSFEENILQSYGKAPKMDTTQITPGTEFM
;
A
#
# COMPACT_ATOMS: atom_id res chain seq x y z
N MET A 1 -7.40 11.17 -5.86
CA MET A 1 -6.88 11.24 -7.25
C MET A 1 -5.61 12.04 -7.24
N GLY A 2 -4.51 11.51 -7.73
CA GLY A 2 -3.22 12.20 -7.82
C GLY A 2 -2.90 12.60 -9.26
N ILE A 3 -2.00 13.54 -9.42
CA ILE A 3 -1.46 13.90 -10.74
C ILE A 3 -0.45 12.82 -11.15
N PRO A 4 -0.66 12.11 -12.28
CA PRO A 4 0.27 11.07 -12.73
C PRO A 4 1.69 11.60 -12.85
N ALA A 5 2.66 10.81 -12.38
CA ALA A 5 4.09 11.13 -12.41
C ALA A 5 4.55 12.42 -11.70
N TYR A 6 3.65 13.15 -10.99
CA TYR A 6 4.00 14.40 -10.34
C TYR A 6 5.12 14.24 -9.30
N PHE A 7 5.02 13.22 -8.44
CA PHE A 7 6.09 12.95 -7.48
C PHE A 7 7.42 12.62 -8.16
N ALA A 8 7.38 11.80 -9.21
CA ALA A 8 8.59 11.47 -9.97
C ALA A 8 9.21 12.72 -10.64
N TYR A 9 8.38 13.62 -11.14
CA TYR A 9 8.84 14.92 -11.66
C TYR A 9 9.53 15.75 -10.59
N ILE A 10 8.90 15.90 -9.41
CA ILE A 10 9.47 16.62 -8.27
C ILE A 10 10.80 16.00 -7.84
N ALA A 11 10.83 14.67 -7.65
CA ALA A 11 12.02 13.96 -7.23
C ALA A 11 13.20 14.14 -8.21
N LYS A 12 12.91 14.17 -9.51
CA LYS A 12 13.94 14.32 -10.56
C LYS A 12 14.44 15.77 -10.71
N ASN A 13 13.53 16.74 -10.67
CA ASN A 13 13.88 18.12 -11.02
C ASN A 13 14.17 19.00 -9.80
N HIS A 14 13.75 18.58 -8.61
CA HIS A 14 13.88 19.33 -7.36
C HIS A 14 14.53 18.49 -6.26
N THR A 15 15.66 17.86 -6.56
CA THR A 15 16.37 16.94 -5.65
C THR A 15 16.70 17.54 -4.28
N LYS A 16 16.88 18.87 -4.20
CA LYS A 16 17.20 19.57 -2.96
C LYS A 16 16.07 19.56 -1.92
N ILE A 17 14.82 19.31 -2.33
CA ILE A 17 13.69 19.23 -1.39
C ILE A 17 13.58 17.86 -0.73
N ILE A 18 14.21 16.82 -1.32
CA ILE A 18 14.23 15.48 -0.77
C ILE A 18 15.39 15.38 0.21
N LYS A 19 15.08 15.22 1.49
CA LYS A 19 16.07 15.11 2.56
C LYS A 19 15.98 13.75 3.23
N LYS A 20 17.11 13.22 3.68
CA LYS A 20 17.13 12.01 4.50
C LYS A 20 16.50 12.31 5.87
N LEU A 21 15.75 11.36 6.41
CA LEU A 21 15.06 11.48 7.70
C LEU A 21 16.01 11.87 8.86
N GLN A 22 17.24 11.39 8.81
CA GLN A 22 18.27 11.71 9.83
C GLN A 22 18.57 13.21 9.98
N TYR A 23 18.21 14.05 9.00
CA TYR A 23 18.38 15.48 9.08
C TYR A 23 17.15 16.23 9.64
N LEU A 24 16.10 15.49 9.99
CA LEU A 24 14.92 16.07 10.65
C LEU A 24 15.16 16.09 12.15
N SER A 25 15.07 17.26 12.77
CA SER A 25 15.34 17.46 14.20
C SER A 25 14.27 16.81 15.09
N LYS A 26 12.99 16.87 14.71
CA LYS A 26 11.85 16.27 15.39
C LYS A 26 10.69 16.06 14.42
N VAL A 27 10.04 14.91 14.53
CA VAL A 27 8.76 14.63 13.88
C VAL A 27 7.69 14.60 14.97
N HIS A 28 6.69 15.46 14.87
CA HIS A 28 5.62 15.51 15.85
C HIS A 28 4.52 14.49 15.54
N ASN A 29 4.09 14.43 14.31
CA ASN A 29 2.96 13.59 13.90
C ASN A 29 3.39 12.67 12.76
N LEU A 30 2.99 11.40 12.86
CA LEU A 30 3.17 10.38 11.83
C LEU A 30 1.79 9.94 11.35
N LEU A 31 1.51 10.19 10.09
CA LEU A 31 0.24 9.86 9.46
C LEU A 31 0.47 8.78 8.42
N PHE A 32 -0.26 7.66 8.52
CA PHE A 32 -0.19 6.52 7.62
C PHE A 32 -1.42 6.46 6.72
N ASP A 33 -1.19 6.30 5.42
CA ASP A 33 -2.14 5.71 4.49
C ASP A 33 -1.76 4.23 4.35
N CYS A 34 -2.48 3.36 5.08
CA CYS A 34 -2.06 1.97 5.30
C CYS A 34 -2.38 1.02 4.15
N ASN A 35 -3.22 1.40 3.19
CA ASN A 35 -3.52 0.50 2.08
C ASN A 35 -2.28 0.14 1.26
N SER A 36 -1.34 1.08 1.09
CA SER A 36 -0.07 0.79 0.42
C SER A 36 0.77 -0.25 1.18
N ILE A 37 0.74 -0.22 2.51
CA ILE A 37 1.46 -1.18 3.38
C ILE A 37 0.91 -2.60 3.22
N ILE A 38 -0.43 -2.74 3.07
CA ILE A 38 -1.06 -4.05 2.81
C ILE A 38 -0.53 -4.64 1.50
N TYR A 39 -0.55 -3.86 0.42
CA TYR A 39 -0.03 -4.32 -0.88
C TYR A 39 1.46 -4.66 -0.84
N ASP A 40 2.26 -3.89 -0.09
CA ASP A 40 3.69 -4.16 0.05
C ASP A 40 3.96 -5.41 0.89
N ALA A 41 3.14 -5.70 1.91
CA ALA A 41 3.23 -6.92 2.69
C ALA A 41 2.92 -8.15 1.83
N ILE A 42 1.86 -8.11 1.04
CA ILE A 42 1.48 -9.20 0.14
C ILE A 42 2.58 -9.47 -0.89
N ARG A 43 3.11 -8.44 -1.55
CA ARG A 43 4.21 -8.59 -2.51
C ARG A 43 5.46 -9.21 -1.89
N GLU A 44 5.77 -8.87 -0.64
CA GLU A 44 6.91 -9.44 0.07
C GLU A 44 6.72 -10.94 0.29
N LEU A 45 5.53 -11.35 0.75
CA LEU A 45 5.19 -12.77 0.93
C LEU A 45 5.20 -13.55 -0.39
N GLU A 46 4.65 -12.96 -1.47
CA GLU A 46 4.69 -13.55 -2.81
C GLU A 46 6.14 -13.78 -3.30
N ASN A 47 7.01 -12.78 -3.12
CA ASN A 47 8.40 -12.86 -3.53
C ASN A 47 9.20 -13.91 -2.73
N GLU A 48 8.90 -14.01 -1.44
CA GLU A 48 9.54 -14.98 -0.56
C GLU A 48 8.92 -16.39 -0.66
N LYS A 49 7.86 -16.57 -1.46
CA LYS A 49 7.10 -17.83 -1.59
C LYS A 49 6.65 -18.40 -0.25
N LYS A 50 6.32 -17.54 0.68
CA LYS A 50 5.80 -17.90 2.00
C LYS A 50 4.30 -18.20 1.91
N GLU A 51 3.83 -18.95 2.88
CA GLU A 51 2.40 -19.18 3.07
C GLU A 51 1.67 -17.86 3.32
N MET A 52 0.60 -17.61 2.58
CA MET A 52 -0.20 -16.39 2.66
C MET A 52 -1.51 -16.67 3.41
N THR A 53 -1.42 -16.89 4.71
CA THR A 53 -2.60 -16.84 5.58
C THR A 53 -2.90 -15.41 6.00
N GLU A 54 -4.16 -15.09 6.29
CA GLU A 54 -4.55 -13.75 6.77
C GLU A 54 -3.74 -13.34 7.99
N GLN A 55 -3.50 -14.25 8.93
CA GLN A 55 -2.72 -13.98 10.13
C GLN A 55 -1.28 -13.57 9.79
N VAL A 56 -0.62 -14.25 8.86
CA VAL A 56 0.75 -13.92 8.43
C VAL A 56 0.79 -12.55 7.77
N ILE A 57 -0.24 -12.22 6.99
CA ILE A 57 -0.34 -10.90 6.36
C ILE A 57 -0.50 -9.81 7.43
N PHE A 58 -1.41 -9.99 8.40
CA PHE A 58 -1.64 -9.04 9.47
C PHE A 58 -0.39 -8.84 10.35
N ASP A 59 0.28 -9.92 10.72
CA ASP A 59 1.52 -9.84 11.50
C ASP A 59 2.61 -9.05 10.76
N LEU A 60 2.72 -9.24 9.44
CA LEU A 60 3.67 -8.52 8.61
C LEU A 60 3.30 -7.03 8.48
N ILE A 61 2.00 -6.71 8.34
CA ILE A 61 1.51 -5.32 8.30
C ILE A 61 1.84 -4.62 9.63
N CYS A 62 1.50 -5.24 10.75
CA CYS A 62 1.80 -4.70 12.08
C CYS A 62 3.29 -4.44 12.25
N LYS A 63 4.11 -5.43 11.90
CA LYS A 63 5.58 -5.31 11.95
C LYS A 63 6.11 -4.15 11.11
N LYS A 64 5.58 -3.94 9.90
CA LYS A 64 5.97 -2.80 9.05
C LYS A 64 5.59 -1.46 9.67
N VAL A 65 4.38 -1.36 10.21
CA VAL A 65 3.92 -0.14 10.90
C VAL A 65 4.82 0.16 12.10
N GLU A 66 5.13 -0.83 12.92
CA GLU A 66 6.05 -0.70 14.06
C GLU A 66 7.46 -0.25 13.64
N GLN A 67 7.98 -0.81 12.53
CA GLN A 67 9.27 -0.39 11.97
C GLN A 67 9.27 1.09 11.58
N TYR A 68 8.21 1.59 10.94
CA TYR A 68 8.10 3.00 10.61
C TYR A 68 8.00 3.89 11.85
N ILE A 69 7.24 3.47 12.86
CA ILE A 69 7.12 4.19 14.13
C ILE A 69 8.50 4.27 14.82
N PHE A 70 9.21 3.14 14.86
CA PHE A 70 10.54 3.08 15.45
C PHE A 70 11.57 3.95 14.71
N LEU A 71 11.48 3.98 13.38
CA LEU A 71 12.35 4.78 12.53
C LEU A 71 12.10 6.28 12.68
N VAL A 72 10.83 6.69 12.71
CA VAL A 72 10.42 8.10 12.72
C VAL A 72 10.43 8.69 14.14
N LYS A 73 10.07 7.89 15.14
CA LYS A 73 9.94 8.28 16.55
C LYS A 73 9.09 9.55 16.74
N PRO A 74 7.81 9.52 16.32
CA PRO A 74 6.95 10.69 16.48
C PRO A 74 6.75 11.00 17.96
N THR A 75 6.62 12.31 18.28
CA THR A 75 6.54 12.76 19.68
C THR A 75 5.13 13.09 20.15
N ASN A 76 4.14 13.12 19.24
CA ASN A 76 2.78 13.55 19.58
C ASN A 76 1.71 12.58 19.08
N VAL A 77 1.51 12.46 17.77
CA VAL A 77 0.41 11.67 17.21
C VAL A 77 0.93 10.63 16.22
N ILE A 78 0.38 9.42 16.31
CA ILE A 78 0.43 8.39 15.27
C ILE A 78 -1.00 8.22 14.80
N TYR A 79 -1.26 8.49 13.52
CA TYR A 79 -2.57 8.34 12.90
C TYR A 79 -2.48 7.29 11.79
N ILE A 80 -3.28 6.23 11.93
CA ILE A 80 -3.33 5.10 11.01
C ILE A 80 -4.68 5.17 10.27
N ALA A 81 -4.65 5.31 8.96
CA ALA A 81 -5.84 5.38 8.13
C ALA A 81 -5.86 4.22 7.12
N PHE A 82 -7.01 3.60 7.00
CA PHE A 82 -7.32 2.65 5.94
C PHE A 82 -8.36 3.26 5.00
N ASP A 83 -8.32 2.87 3.72
CA ASP A 83 -9.33 3.31 2.74
C ASP A 83 -10.73 2.91 3.18
N GLY A 84 -11.62 3.89 3.26
CA GLY A 84 -13.05 3.68 3.43
C GLY A 84 -13.79 3.51 2.11
N VAL A 85 -15.12 3.51 2.18
CA VAL A 85 -15.97 3.42 0.97
C VAL A 85 -15.71 4.63 0.07
N ALA A 86 -15.43 4.36 -1.19
CA ALA A 86 -15.12 5.42 -2.14
C ALA A 86 -16.37 6.26 -2.48
N PRO A 87 -16.23 7.57 -2.69
CA PRO A 87 -17.29 8.39 -3.26
C PRO A 87 -17.78 7.85 -4.60
N VAL A 88 -19.06 8.07 -4.93
CA VAL A 88 -19.69 7.54 -6.16
C VAL A 88 -18.85 7.84 -7.41
N ALA A 89 -18.33 9.04 -7.54
CA ALA A 89 -17.48 9.43 -8.67
C ALA A 89 -16.18 8.61 -8.80
N LYS A 90 -15.69 8.02 -7.71
CA LYS A 90 -14.49 7.18 -7.70
C LYS A 90 -14.81 5.69 -7.90
N LEU A 91 -16.06 5.27 -7.65
CA LEU A 91 -16.46 3.86 -7.74
C LEU A 91 -16.28 3.31 -9.15
N GLU A 92 -16.67 4.05 -10.17
CA GLU A 92 -16.51 3.63 -11.57
C GLU A 92 -15.03 3.45 -11.95
N GLN A 93 -14.18 4.39 -11.53
CA GLN A 93 -12.74 4.31 -11.77
C GLN A 93 -12.13 3.09 -11.05
N GLN A 94 -12.55 2.82 -9.83
CA GLN A 94 -12.10 1.63 -9.08
C GLN A 94 -12.57 0.34 -9.75
N ARG A 95 -13.83 0.28 -10.20
CA ARG A 95 -14.40 -0.85 -10.93
C ARG A 95 -13.59 -1.16 -12.19
N ASN A 96 -13.34 -0.15 -13.02
CA ASN A 96 -12.58 -0.30 -14.25
C ASN A 96 -11.15 -0.78 -13.98
N ARG A 97 -10.49 -0.26 -12.94
CA ARG A 97 -9.17 -0.72 -12.53
C ARG A 97 -9.16 -2.19 -12.11
N ARG A 98 -10.16 -2.64 -11.34
CA ARG A 98 -10.30 -4.04 -10.91
C ARG A 98 -10.55 -4.97 -12.09
N HIS A 99 -11.45 -4.60 -13.00
CA HIS A 99 -11.69 -5.39 -14.21
C HIS A 99 -10.43 -5.54 -15.05
N LYS A 100 -9.66 -4.45 -15.22
CA LYS A 100 -8.39 -4.49 -15.93
C LYS A 100 -7.40 -5.42 -15.24
N SER A 101 -7.23 -5.31 -13.92
CA SER A 101 -6.33 -6.16 -13.13
C SER A 101 -6.71 -7.64 -13.23
N SER A 102 -7.99 -7.97 -13.07
CA SER A 102 -8.49 -9.34 -13.20
C SER A 102 -8.28 -9.90 -14.61
N PHE A 103 -8.50 -9.09 -15.64
CA PHE A 103 -8.26 -9.50 -17.02
C PHE A 103 -6.77 -9.76 -17.30
N GLU A 104 -5.88 -8.89 -16.82
CA GLU A 104 -4.42 -9.06 -16.94
C GLU A 104 -3.97 -10.33 -16.20
N GLU A 105 -4.53 -10.62 -15.03
CA GLU A 105 -4.21 -11.80 -14.25
C GLU A 105 -4.64 -13.09 -14.95
N ASN A 106 -5.84 -13.14 -15.52
CA ASN A 106 -6.33 -14.28 -16.30
C ASN A 106 -5.41 -14.56 -17.52
N ILE A 107 -4.94 -13.51 -18.19
CA ILE A 107 -3.96 -13.66 -19.27
C ILE A 107 -2.66 -14.25 -18.74
N LEU A 108 -2.12 -13.73 -17.63
CA LEU A 108 -0.87 -14.24 -17.06
C LEU A 108 -0.97 -15.70 -16.61
N GLN A 109 -2.12 -16.11 -16.07
CA GLN A 109 -2.40 -17.51 -15.71
C GLN A 109 -2.43 -18.40 -16.96
N SER A 110 -3.00 -17.94 -18.08
CA SER A 110 -3.00 -18.69 -19.33
C SER A 110 -1.57 -18.94 -19.89
N TYR A 111 -0.61 -18.11 -19.51
CA TYR A 111 0.82 -18.29 -19.81
C TYR A 111 1.57 -19.06 -18.71
N GLY A 112 0.87 -19.77 -17.80
CA GLY A 112 1.47 -20.64 -16.80
C GLY A 112 2.06 -19.93 -15.58
N LYS A 113 1.72 -18.67 -15.35
CA LYS A 113 2.09 -18.00 -14.10
C LYS A 113 1.18 -18.47 -12.95
N ALA A 114 1.78 -18.65 -11.78
CA ALA A 114 1.03 -18.99 -10.58
C ALA A 114 -0.02 -17.91 -10.26
N PRO A 115 -1.21 -18.31 -9.77
CA PRO A 115 -2.21 -17.35 -9.33
C PRO A 115 -1.67 -16.49 -8.19
N LYS A 116 -1.94 -15.19 -8.27
CA LYS A 116 -1.63 -14.26 -7.20
C LYS A 116 -2.80 -14.19 -6.21
N MET A 117 -2.52 -13.64 -5.03
CA MET A 117 -3.60 -13.35 -4.09
C MET A 117 -4.63 -12.41 -4.72
N ASP A 118 -5.91 -12.73 -4.53
CA ASP A 118 -7.00 -11.88 -5.00
C ASP A 118 -7.04 -10.57 -4.19
N THR A 119 -6.49 -9.52 -4.79
CA THR A 119 -6.45 -8.19 -4.19
C THR A 119 -7.83 -7.51 -4.09
N THR A 120 -8.90 -8.12 -4.62
CA THR A 120 -10.27 -7.61 -4.44
C THR A 120 -10.73 -7.73 -2.99
N GLN A 121 -10.13 -8.65 -2.22
CA GLN A 121 -10.37 -8.79 -0.79
C GLN A 121 -9.91 -7.57 0.02
N ILE A 122 -8.97 -6.80 -0.50
CA ILE A 122 -8.51 -5.53 0.09
C ILE A 122 -9.49 -4.41 -0.31
N THR A 123 -10.73 -4.56 0.11
CA THR A 123 -11.80 -3.62 -0.24
C THR A 123 -12.64 -3.36 1.00
N PRO A 124 -13.01 -2.11 1.30
CA PRO A 124 -13.89 -1.80 2.41
C PRO A 124 -15.20 -2.62 2.35
N GLY A 125 -15.53 -3.27 3.46
CA GLY A 125 -16.71 -4.13 3.58
C GLY A 125 -16.49 -5.61 3.27
N THR A 126 -15.28 -6.04 2.97
CA THR A 126 -14.90 -7.46 2.95
C THR A 126 -14.51 -7.93 4.35
N GLU A 127 -14.54 -9.24 4.58
CA GLU A 127 -14.15 -9.84 5.85
C GLU A 127 -12.67 -9.57 6.20
N PHE A 128 -11.81 -9.49 5.18
CA PHE A 128 -10.39 -9.17 5.34
C PHE A 128 -10.15 -7.74 5.85
N MET A 129 -10.98 -6.75 5.50
CA MET A 129 -10.81 -5.33 5.85
C MET A 129 -11.64 -4.91 7.07
#